data_1849420045a724338774a881c76726a4
#
_entry.id   1849420045a724338774a881c76726a4
#
_cell.length_a   1.000
_cell.length_b   1.000
_cell.length_c   1.000
_cell.angle_alpha   90.00
_cell.angle_beta   90.00
_cell.angle_gamma   90.00
#
_symmetry.space_group_name_H-M   'P 1'
#
loop_
_entity.id
_entity.type
_entity.pdbx_description
1 polymer ?
#
loop_
_entity_poly.entity_id
_entity_poly.type
_entity_poly.pdbx_seq_one_letter_code
_entity_poly.pdbx_strand_id
1 'polypeptide(L)'
;MKFIKALSVLALATLMIACGEKKSESSATAESTKVEVVQGTVAPTGPVAKFQFEEKEFDFGEITEGDKVTHVFNYKNTGEVPLLITNVRTTCGCTAPNWSKEPLAPGETAELTVSFNSAHKKGTQVKRVTISANVEDGMDVVTIRAKVNPKEEKATM
;
A
#
# COMPACT_ATOMS: atom_id res chain seq x y z
N MET A 1 -44.24 13.71 -30.70
CA MET A 1 -44.72 14.88 -31.43
C MET A 1 -43.61 15.90 -31.56
N LYS A 2 -43.29 16.19 -32.81
CA LYS A 2 -42.68 17.39 -33.40
C LYS A 2 -41.24 17.68 -32.97
N PHE A 3 -40.23 17.39 -33.78
CA PHE A 3 -39.73 18.02 -35.01
C PHE A 3 -39.43 19.52 -34.84
N ILE A 4 -38.16 19.89 -35.09
CA ILE A 4 -37.65 20.96 -35.96
C ILE A 4 -36.13 20.90 -35.81
N LYS A 5 -35.29 20.48 -36.66
CA LYS A 5 -34.74 20.87 -38.00
C LYS A 5 -34.48 22.39 -38.15
N ALA A 6 -33.20 22.76 -38.27
CA ALA A 6 -32.59 23.76 -39.19
C ALA A 6 -31.08 23.80 -38.84
N LEU A 7 -30.12 23.39 -39.61
CA LEU A 7 -29.64 23.77 -40.96
C LEU A 7 -29.24 25.26 -41.08
N SER A 8 -27.95 25.56 -41.17
CA SER A 8 -27.29 26.50 -42.09
C SER A 8 -25.83 26.70 -41.68
N VAL A 9 -24.89 26.22 -42.41
CA VAL A 9 -24.21 26.70 -43.62
C VAL A 9 -23.07 27.71 -43.33
N LEU A 10 -21.86 27.25 -43.57
CA LEU A 10 -20.75 27.75 -44.40
C LEU A 10 -20.13 29.13 -44.05
N ALA A 11 -18.88 29.18 -43.72
CA ALA A 11 -17.90 30.08 -44.34
C ALA A 11 -16.47 29.67 -44.11
N LEU A 12 -15.82 29.44 -45.20
CA LEU A 12 -14.43 29.17 -45.52
C LEU A 12 -13.61 30.46 -45.36
N ALA A 13 -12.49 30.44 -44.66
CA ALA A 13 -11.42 31.40 -44.94
C ALA A 13 -10.07 30.79 -44.56
N THR A 14 -9.33 30.42 -45.55
CA THR A 14 -7.91 30.13 -45.62
C THR A 14 -7.09 31.39 -45.35
N LEU A 15 -6.03 31.29 -44.51
CA LEU A 15 -4.81 32.09 -44.73
C LEU A 15 -3.61 31.35 -44.22
N MET A 16 -2.77 30.96 -45.19
CA MET A 16 -1.36 30.58 -45.02
C MET A 16 -0.52 31.82 -44.69
N ILE A 17 0.55 31.67 -43.93
CA ILE A 17 1.86 32.34 -44.04
C ILE A 17 2.69 31.80 -42.87
N ALA A 18 3.64 31.01 -43.15
CA ALA A 18 5.04 31.17 -43.51
C ALA A 18 6.02 31.11 -42.36
N CYS A 19 6.84 30.09 -42.39
CA CYS A 19 8.28 29.96 -42.07
C CYS A 19 8.92 31.04 -41.18
N GLY A 20 9.64 30.53 -40.18
CA GLY A 20 10.66 31.25 -39.44
C GLY A 20 11.61 30.31 -38.76
N GLU A 21 12.47 29.66 -39.54
CA GLU A 21 13.67 28.97 -39.11
C GLU A 21 14.65 29.98 -38.55
N LYS A 22 15.05 29.83 -37.29
CA LYS A 22 16.28 30.47 -36.79
C LYS A 22 17.07 29.50 -35.93
N LYS A 23 17.99 28.86 -36.62
CA LYS A 23 19.17 28.21 -36.11
C LYS A 23 20.02 29.25 -35.40
N SER A 24 20.37 29.03 -34.14
CA SER A 24 21.52 29.64 -33.50
C SER A 24 22.21 28.59 -32.63
N GLU A 25 23.30 28.13 -33.16
CA GLU A 25 24.38 27.48 -32.42
C GLU A 25 25.00 28.51 -31.49
N SER A 26 25.22 28.18 -30.24
CA SER A 26 26.44 28.59 -29.55
C SER A 26 26.64 27.84 -28.25
N SER A 27 27.66 27.00 -28.30
CA SER A 27 28.76 26.86 -27.32
C SER A 27 28.45 26.40 -25.90
N ALA A 28 28.89 25.20 -25.65
CA ALA A 28 29.50 24.58 -24.49
C ALA A 28 29.77 25.49 -23.27
N THR A 29 29.24 25.05 -22.12
CA THR A 29 30.05 25.02 -20.90
C THR A 29 29.51 23.86 -20.05
N ALA A 30 30.33 22.85 -19.92
CA ALA A 30 30.13 21.73 -19.00
C ALA A 30 30.38 22.28 -17.58
N GLU A 31 29.32 22.42 -16.82
CA GLU A 31 29.41 22.53 -15.37
C GLU A 31 28.78 21.32 -14.76
N SER A 32 29.65 20.39 -14.41
CA SER A 32 29.37 19.16 -13.67
C SER A 32 28.94 19.56 -12.27
N THR A 33 27.66 19.85 -12.09
CA THR A 33 27.09 19.94 -10.75
C THR A 33 26.81 18.53 -10.29
N LYS A 34 27.76 18.00 -9.54
CA LYS A 34 27.64 16.79 -8.73
C LYS A 34 26.35 16.92 -7.90
N VAL A 35 25.29 16.28 -8.37
CA VAL A 35 24.08 16.08 -7.58
C VAL A 35 24.46 15.10 -6.48
N GLU A 36 24.81 15.65 -5.34
CA GLU A 36 24.91 14.94 -4.09
C GLU A 36 23.51 14.50 -3.72
N VAL A 37 23.23 13.20 -3.96
CA VAL A 37 22.01 12.54 -3.50
C VAL A 37 22.10 12.50 -1.98
N VAL A 38 21.64 13.56 -1.35
CA VAL A 38 21.35 13.56 0.09
C VAL A 38 20.13 12.65 0.27
N GLN A 39 20.39 11.38 0.57
CA GLN A 39 19.39 10.49 1.15
C GLN A 39 19.12 10.96 2.59
N GLY A 40 18.55 12.13 2.71
CA GLY A 40 17.91 12.58 3.92
C GLY A 40 16.50 12.05 3.90
N THR A 41 16.17 11.08 4.74
CA THR A 41 14.82 10.81 5.20
C THR A 41 14.30 12.11 5.81
N VAL A 42 13.63 12.92 5.01
CA VAL A 42 12.96 14.13 5.50
C VAL A 42 11.74 13.60 6.27
N ALA A 43 11.84 13.57 7.59
CA ALA A 43 10.68 13.35 8.43
C ALA A 43 9.62 14.40 8.06
N PRO A 44 8.34 14.03 7.89
CA PRO A 44 7.30 14.98 7.55
C PRO A 44 7.19 16.04 8.64
N THR A 45 7.42 17.30 8.29
CA THR A 45 7.37 18.47 9.20
C THR A 45 5.95 19.01 9.37
N GLY A 46 4.92 18.15 9.31
CA GLY A 46 3.51 18.50 9.42
C GLY A 46 2.75 17.52 10.32
N PRO A 47 1.46 17.80 10.57
CA PRO A 47 0.61 16.87 11.30
C PRO A 47 0.58 15.51 10.57
N VAL A 48 0.81 14.42 11.31
CA VAL A 48 0.88 13.06 10.79
C VAL A 48 -0.18 12.17 11.44
N ALA A 49 -0.61 11.16 10.71
CA ALA A 49 -1.38 10.05 11.26
C ALA A 49 -0.45 9.15 12.09
N LYS A 50 -1.02 8.42 13.06
CA LYS A 50 -0.24 7.54 13.92
C LYS A 50 -1.03 6.29 14.26
N PHE A 51 -0.42 5.13 14.05
CA PHE A 51 -0.96 3.86 14.54
C PHE A 51 -0.70 3.71 16.05
N GLN A 52 -1.72 3.25 16.75
CA GLN A 52 -1.60 2.63 18.05
C GLN A 52 -2.31 1.28 18.00
N PHE A 53 -1.53 0.21 17.83
CA PHE A 53 -2.04 -1.16 17.92
C PHE A 53 -2.20 -1.57 19.38
N GLU A 54 -3.25 -2.36 19.69
CA GLU A 54 -3.40 -3.01 21.01
C GLU A 54 -2.30 -4.04 21.21
N GLU A 55 -1.97 -4.78 20.15
CA GLU A 55 -0.84 -5.70 20.06
C GLU A 55 -0.26 -5.67 18.65
N LYS A 56 1.05 -5.90 18.53
CA LYS A 56 1.75 -6.00 17.24
C LYS A 56 2.24 -7.41 16.92
N GLU A 57 2.13 -8.31 17.87
CA GLU A 57 2.50 -9.71 17.70
C GLU A 57 1.40 -10.60 18.26
N PHE A 58 1.09 -11.65 17.51
CA PHE A 58 0.14 -12.67 17.94
C PHE A 58 0.68 -14.07 17.66
N ASP A 59 0.58 -14.96 18.65
CA ASP A 59 1.00 -16.36 18.53
C ASP A 59 -0.19 -17.29 18.57
N PHE A 60 -0.44 -17.99 17.46
CA PHE A 60 -1.48 -19.01 17.37
C PHE A 60 -1.16 -20.28 18.16
N GLY A 61 0.08 -20.39 18.70
CA GLY A 61 0.54 -21.61 19.33
C GLY A 61 0.74 -22.77 18.35
N GLU A 62 0.39 -23.97 18.76
CA GLU A 62 0.48 -25.17 17.93
C GLU A 62 -0.76 -25.34 17.06
N ILE A 63 -0.55 -25.48 15.75
CA ILE A 63 -1.59 -25.74 14.74
C ILE A 63 -1.17 -26.91 13.88
N THR A 64 -2.11 -27.52 13.15
CA THR A 64 -1.84 -28.64 12.25
C THR A 64 -1.60 -28.16 10.82
N GLU A 65 -0.75 -28.84 10.07
CA GLU A 65 -0.55 -28.59 8.64
C GLU A 65 -1.90 -28.65 7.88
N GLY A 66 -2.22 -27.57 7.17
CA GLY A 66 -3.47 -27.40 6.44
C GLY A 66 -4.52 -26.56 7.17
N ASP A 67 -4.30 -26.22 8.44
CA ASP A 67 -5.20 -25.34 9.17
C ASP A 67 -5.18 -23.93 8.60
N LYS A 68 -6.34 -23.27 8.66
CA LYS A 68 -6.48 -21.83 8.39
C LYS A 68 -6.87 -21.14 9.68
N VAL A 69 -5.99 -20.28 10.15
CA VAL A 69 -6.19 -19.51 11.37
C VAL A 69 -6.28 -18.03 11.04
N THR A 70 -7.02 -17.28 11.86
CA THR A 70 -7.27 -15.85 11.62
C THR A 70 -7.15 -15.10 12.94
N HIS A 71 -6.50 -13.94 12.89
CA HIS A 71 -6.42 -13.01 14.00
C HIS A 71 -6.78 -11.60 13.55
N VAL A 72 -7.36 -10.82 14.47
CA VAL A 72 -7.77 -9.43 14.24
C VAL A 72 -6.89 -8.53 15.09
N PHE A 73 -6.07 -7.70 14.45
CA PHE A 73 -5.31 -6.66 15.10
C PHE A 73 -6.15 -5.39 15.17
N ASN A 74 -6.51 -4.96 16.38
CA ASN A 74 -7.18 -3.69 16.59
C ASN A 74 -6.15 -2.56 16.60
N TYR A 75 -6.47 -1.46 15.93
CA TYR A 75 -5.64 -0.26 15.95
C TYR A 75 -6.48 1.00 16.03
N LYS A 76 -5.89 2.04 16.61
CA LYS A 76 -6.45 3.37 16.74
C LYS A 76 -5.58 4.38 16.00
N ASN A 77 -6.21 5.38 15.39
CA ASN A 77 -5.49 6.55 14.91
C ASN A 77 -5.30 7.54 16.08
N THR A 78 -4.08 7.63 16.61
CA THR A 78 -3.71 8.61 17.64
C THR A 78 -3.00 9.84 17.09
N GLY A 79 -2.95 9.96 15.77
CA GLY A 79 -2.42 11.13 15.08
C GLY A 79 -3.43 12.27 14.98
N GLU A 80 -3.04 13.33 14.30
CA GLU A 80 -3.81 14.58 14.18
C GLU A 80 -4.58 14.67 12.86
N VAL A 81 -4.27 13.78 11.89
CA VAL A 81 -4.92 13.72 10.57
C VAL A 81 -5.48 12.33 10.29
N PRO A 82 -6.43 12.19 9.35
CA PRO A 82 -6.96 10.88 8.98
C PRO A 82 -5.85 9.91 8.57
N LEU A 83 -5.90 8.69 9.12
CA LEU A 83 -4.98 7.60 8.82
C LEU A 83 -5.47 6.85 7.58
N LEU A 84 -4.66 6.82 6.53
CA LEU A 84 -4.93 6.12 5.29
C LEU A 84 -3.91 5.01 5.07
N ILE A 85 -4.38 3.76 5.09
CA ILE A 85 -3.57 2.61 4.70
C ILE A 85 -3.59 2.50 3.17
N THR A 86 -2.43 2.67 2.54
CA THR A 86 -2.29 2.61 1.08
C THR A 86 -2.01 1.20 0.58
N ASN A 87 -1.32 0.38 1.39
CA ASN A 87 -0.98 -0.99 1.01
C ASN A 87 -0.70 -1.86 2.24
N VAL A 88 -0.96 -3.16 2.11
CA VAL A 88 -0.54 -4.15 3.11
C VAL A 88 0.13 -5.32 2.38
N ARG A 89 1.35 -5.63 2.77
CA ARG A 89 2.16 -6.71 2.19
C ARG A 89 2.52 -7.74 3.23
N THR A 90 2.62 -8.98 2.79
CA THR A 90 3.04 -10.11 3.62
C THR A 90 4.31 -10.75 3.05
N THR A 91 5.06 -11.43 3.89
CA THR A 91 6.30 -12.13 3.49
C THR A 91 6.06 -13.36 2.61
N CYS A 92 4.82 -13.84 2.50
CA CYS A 92 4.44 -14.98 1.65
C CYS A 92 2.97 -14.91 1.22
N GLY A 93 2.61 -15.58 0.15
CA GLY A 93 1.22 -15.74 -0.29
C GLY A 93 0.35 -16.63 0.61
N CYS A 94 0.92 -17.18 1.69
CA CYS A 94 0.20 -17.99 2.68
C CYS A 94 -0.52 -17.15 3.75
N THR A 95 -0.35 -15.82 3.71
CA THR A 95 -0.98 -14.87 4.63
C THR A 95 -1.80 -13.88 3.82
N ALA A 96 -3.08 -13.72 4.18
CA ALA A 96 -4.01 -12.83 3.51
C ALA A 96 -4.49 -11.74 4.50
N PRO A 97 -4.06 -10.48 4.34
CA PRO A 97 -4.56 -9.36 5.12
C PRO A 97 -5.86 -8.81 4.52
N ASN A 98 -6.76 -8.36 5.39
CA ASN A 98 -7.94 -7.60 5.03
C ASN A 98 -8.10 -6.40 5.96
N TRP A 99 -8.34 -5.20 5.39
CA TRP A 99 -8.43 -3.93 6.11
C TRP A 99 -9.35 -2.95 5.41
N SER A 100 -9.84 -1.92 6.12
CA SER A 100 -10.60 -0.82 5.52
C SER A 100 -9.73 0.00 4.57
N LYS A 101 -10.30 0.39 3.45
CA LYS A 101 -9.69 1.32 2.47
C LYS A 101 -10.06 2.78 2.72
N GLU A 102 -10.97 3.01 3.66
CA GLU A 102 -11.42 4.34 4.01
C GLU A 102 -10.46 4.99 5.02
N PRO A 103 -10.25 6.30 4.93
CA PRO A 103 -9.47 7.03 5.92
C PRO A 103 -10.10 6.93 7.31
N LEU A 104 -9.30 6.60 8.32
CA LEU A 104 -9.71 6.51 9.72
C LEU A 104 -9.47 7.85 10.41
N ALA A 105 -10.52 8.49 10.92
CA ALA A 105 -10.40 9.79 11.57
C ALA A 105 -9.55 9.75 12.85
N PRO A 106 -8.97 10.87 13.29
CA PRO A 106 -8.28 10.97 14.57
C PRO A 106 -9.16 10.49 15.73
N GLY A 107 -8.61 9.60 16.57
CA GLY A 107 -9.30 9.03 17.72
C GLY A 107 -10.18 7.81 17.43
N GLU A 108 -10.44 7.48 16.18
CA GLU A 108 -11.22 6.30 15.80
C GLU A 108 -10.37 5.01 15.81
N THR A 109 -11.07 3.88 15.92
CA THR A 109 -10.49 2.53 15.90
C THR A 109 -10.93 1.77 14.65
N ALA A 110 -10.07 0.88 14.18
CA ALA A 110 -10.35 -0.02 13.08
C ALA A 110 -9.62 -1.36 13.25
N GLU A 111 -9.88 -2.30 12.36
CA GLU A 111 -9.40 -3.66 12.42
C GLU A 111 -8.55 -4.01 11.19
N LEU A 112 -7.47 -4.74 11.42
CA LEU A 112 -6.69 -5.42 10.41
C LEU A 112 -6.81 -6.92 10.64
N THR A 113 -7.59 -7.61 9.82
CA THR A 113 -7.73 -9.06 9.87
C THR A 113 -6.59 -9.72 9.11
N VAL A 114 -5.90 -10.67 9.74
CA VAL A 114 -4.81 -11.43 9.14
C VAL A 114 -5.13 -12.92 9.19
N SER A 115 -5.29 -13.56 8.03
CA SER A 115 -5.51 -15.00 7.91
C SER A 115 -4.23 -15.70 7.45
N PHE A 116 -3.88 -16.80 8.09
CA PHE A 116 -2.74 -17.65 7.75
C PHE A 116 -3.19 -19.06 7.37
N ASN A 117 -2.75 -19.54 6.22
CA ASN A 117 -2.96 -20.91 5.75
C ASN A 117 -1.67 -21.70 5.93
N SER A 118 -1.71 -22.70 6.78
CA SER A 118 -0.56 -23.56 7.11
C SER A 118 -0.34 -24.73 6.13
N ALA A 119 -1.09 -24.80 5.03
CA ALA A 119 -0.90 -25.84 4.01
C ALA A 119 0.55 -25.85 3.50
N HIS A 120 1.17 -27.03 3.49
CA HIS A 120 2.57 -27.23 3.11
C HIS A 120 3.58 -26.43 3.93
N LYS A 121 3.23 -26.12 5.18
CA LYS A 121 4.13 -25.49 6.17
C LYS A 121 4.40 -26.46 7.31
N LYS A 122 5.61 -26.43 7.83
CA LYS A 122 6.04 -27.26 8.99
C LYS A 122 6.92 -26.45 9.92
N GLY A 123 6.91 -26.79 11.20
CA GLY A 123 7.73 -26.16 12.22
C GLY A 123 7.31 -24.71 12.51
N THR A 124 8.21 -23.95 13.11
CA THR A 124 7.94 -22.58 13.52
C THR A 124 7.78 -21.66 12.32
N GLN A 125 6.65 -20.99 12.25
CA GLN A 125 6.32 -20.01 11.23
C GLN A 125 6.25 -18.62 11.88
N VAL A 126 6.95 -17.66 11.29
CA VAL A 126 6.87 -16.24 11.63
C VAL A 126 6.54 -15.47 10.37
N LYS A 127 5.45 -14.74 10.37
CA LYS A 127 4.98 -13.96 9.22
C LYS A 127 4.86 -12.50 9.61
N ARG A 128 5.52 -11.65 8.85
CA ARG A 128 5.44 -10.19 9.01
C ARG A 128 4.44 -9.63 8.01
N VAL A 129 3.60 -8.74 8.49
CA VAL A 129 2.63 -7.98 7.71
C VAL A 129 3.05 -6.52 7.76
N THR A 130 3.55 -6.00 6.65
CA THR A 130 3.97 -4.61 6.51
C THR A 130 2.80 -3.78 6.02
N ILE A 131 2.48 -2.72 6.74
CA ILE A 131 1.35 -1.83 6.50
C ILE A 131 1.92 -0.49 6.06
N SER A 132 1.71 -0.09 4.81
CA SER A 132 2.10 1.22 4.29
C SER A 132 0.96 2.21 4.51
N ALA A 133 1.25 3.36 5.11
CA ALA A 133 0.27 4.39 5.45
C ALA A 133 0.93 5.78 5.50
N ASN A 134 0.11 6.82 5.64
CA ASN A 134 0.55 8.20 5.81
C ASN A 134 1.02 8.52 7.23
N VAL A 135 1.82 7.65 7.83
CA VAL A 135 2.47 7.81 9.13
C VAL A 135 3.91 8.31 8.96
N GLU A 136 4.54 8.73 10.06
CA GLU A 136 5.87 9.34 10.04
C GLU A 136 6.92 8.48 9.31
N ASP A 137 6.98 7.17 9.63
CA ASP A 137 7.92 6.22 8.99
C ASP A 137 7.40 5.66 7.65
N GLY A 138 6.22 6.10 7.18
CA GLY A 138 5.56 5.60 5.97
C GLY A 138 5.00 4.18 6.10
N MET A 139 5.31 3.46 7.18
CA MET A 139 4.89 2.08 7.40
C MET A 139 4.85 1.68 8.88
N ASP A 140 4.11 0.62 9.17
CA ASP A 140 4.15 -0.13 10.43
C ASP A 140 4.13 -1.64 10.16
N VAL A 141 4.43 -2.46 11.15
CA VAL A 141 4.54 -3.91 10.99
C VAL A 141 3.85 -4.63 12.14
N VAL A 142 3.02 -5.62 11.80
CA VAL A 142 2.52 -6.61 12.75
C VAL A 142 3.06 -8.00 12.41
N THR A 143 3.13 -8.88 13.39
CA THR A 143 3.73 -10.21 13.25
C THR A 143 2.79 -11.28 13.78
N ILE A 144 2.62 -12.37 13.04
CA ILE A 144 1.97 -13.58 13.53
C ILE A 144 2.98 -14.71 13.65
N ARG A 145 2.80 -15.55 14.66
CA ARG A 145 3.60 -16.75 14.91
C ARG A 145 2.70 -17.96 14.97
N ALA A 146 3.22 -19.13 14.61
CA ALA A 146 2.58 -20.42 14.79
C ALA A 146 3.63 -21.53 14.75
N LYS A 147 3.42 -22.61 15.50
CA LYS A 147 4.14 -23.86 15.36
C LYS A 147 3.28 -24.87 14.63
N VAL A 148 3.65 -25.17 13.39
CA VAL A 148 2.88 -26.08 12.52
C VAL A 148 3.38 -27.50 12.72
N ASN A 149 2.52 -28.35 13.27
CA ASN A 149 2.76 -29.79 13.40
C ASN A 149 2.35 -30.51 12.11
N PRO A 150 3.04 -31.57 11.72
CA PRO A 150 2.65 -32.36 10.57
C PRO A 150 1.24 -32.91 10.74
N LYS A 151 0.49 -32.97 9.64
CA LYS A 151 -0.79 -33.70 9.61
C LYS A 151 -0.48 -35.19 9.72
N GLU A 152 -1.08 -35.86 10.70
CA GLU A 152 -0.98 -37.33 10.81
C GLU A 152 -1.63 -37.94 9.55
N GLU A 153 -0.80 -38.61 8.75
CA GLU A 153 -1.33 -39.49 7.70
C GLU A 153 -1.97 -40.72 8.40
N LYS A 154 -3.31 -40.81 8.33
CA LYS A 154 -3.94 -42.07 8.68
C LYS A 154 -3.34 -43.16 7.80
N ALA A 155 -2.52 -44.02 8.40
CA ALA A 155 -2.08 -45.24 7.75
C ALA A 155 -3.34 -46.00 7.31
N THR A 156 -3.59 -46.04 6.01
CA THR A 156 -4.61 -46.88 5.41
C THR A 156 -4.04 -48.29 5.45
N MET A 157 -4.49 -49.10 6.43
CA MET A 157 -4.30 -50.55 6.42
C MET A 157 -5.20 -51.15 5.36
#